data_326255c220ab9e38003841caa8b8b0f4
#
_entry.id   326255c220ab9e38003841caa8b8b0f4
#
_cell.length_a   1.000
_cell.length_b   1.000
_cell.length_c   1.000
_cell.angle_alpha   90.00
_cell.angle_beta   90.00
_cell.angle_gamma   90.00
#
_symmetry.space_group_name_H-M   'P 1'
#
loop_
_entity.id
_entity.type
_entity.pdbx_description
1 polymer ?
#
loop_
_entity_poly.entity_id
_entity_poly.type
_entity_poly.pdbx_seq_one_letter_code
_entity_poly.pdbx_strand_id
1 'polypeptide(L)'
;MNNKEKQELLKRMYIDPFFFAKFIFGDKNYPMNYHVRDKSPDFHKEIFNNLLHLSSGEKIAIIAPRGHAKSTLCSLIYPLHRILFGEERFILLISESEMQSKYLLESIGDEIEYNEKLQYFFGNRIGDVWGKEEKEVITGFNQDGSPTGVCKIMVRGTGQKVRGLKFGAYRPTLTIIDDGEGDGNAATISQRDKFRRWIDTAVVPGSDDGKIVFVGTIIDEDAYSRLLSVFEPTVFNEGTKGMKFNQKGVTFRVSSSYNQNSNRVYKNWNCNLKSDFGSVFFKKNQ
;
A
#
# COMPACT_ATOMS: atom_id res chain seq x y z
N MET A 1 19.17 -16.10 -20.06
CA MET A 1 18.12 -15.27 -20.65
C MET A 1 18.78 -14.21 -21.52
N ASN A 2 18.30 -13.98 -22.74
CA ASN A 2 18.84 -12.95 -23.62
C ASN A 2 18.26 -11.57 -23.29
N ASN A 3 18.87 -10.49 -23.84
CA ASN A 3 18.44 -9.11 -23.54
C ASN A 3 16.99 -8.80 -23.99
N LYS A 4 16.54 -9.41 -25.09
CA LYS A 4 15.18 -9.21 -25.59
C LYS A 4 14.14 -9.81 -24.64
N GLU A 5 14.38 -11.04 -24.20
CA GLU A 5 13.53 -11.72 -23.21
C GLU A 5 13.47 -10.95 -21.89
N LYS A 6 14.61 -10.43 -21.44
CA LYS A 6 14.68 -9.60 -20.22
C LYS A 6 13.82 -8.35 -20.35
N GLN A 7 13.89 -7.65 -21.49
CA GLN A 7 13.09 -6.45 -21.73
C GLN A 7 11.59 -6.75 -21.84
N GLU A 8 11.20 -7.86 -22.42
CA GLU A 8 9.80 -8.28 -22.50
C GLU A 8 9.23 -8.58 -21.12
N LEU A 9 10.00 -9.27 -20.26
CA LEU A 9 9.61 -9.51 -18.86
C LEU A 9 9.50 -8.22 -18.05
N LEU A 10 10.44 -7.27 -18.21
CA LEU A 10 10.37 -5.97 -17.54
C LEU A 10 9.12 -5.19 -17.97
N LYS A 11 8.80 -5.16 -19.25
CA LYS A 11 7.56 -4.53 -19.74
C LYS A 11 6.32 -5.19 -19.16
N ARG A 12 6.29 -6.51 -19.11
CA ARG A 12 5.18 -7.24 -18.50
C ARG A 12 5.05 -6.96 -17.01
N MET A 13 6.16 -6.96 -16.27
CA MET A 13 6.16 -6.62 -14.83
C MET A 13 5.67 -5.20 -14.57
N TYR A 14 6.01 -4.23 -15.46
CA TYR A 14 5.53 -2.86 -15.34
C TYR A 14 4.02 -2.74 -15.50
N ILE A 15 3.46 -3.39 -16.53
CA ILE A 15 2.03 -3.30 -16.85
C ILE A 15 1.16 -4.12 -15.89
N ASP A 16 1.70 -5.24 -15.38
CA ASP A 16 0.99 -6.19 -14.52
C ASP A 16 1.71 -6.34 -13.18
N PRO A 17 1.36 -5.53 -12.15
CA PRO A 17 1.94 -5.63 -10.82
C PRO A 17 1.65 -6.97 -10.14
N PHE A 18 0.56 -7.66 -10.51
CA PHE A 18 0.29 -8.99 -10.00
C PHE A 18 1.26 -10.02 -10.58
N PHE A 19 1.57 -9.90 -11.87
CA PHE A 19 2.63 -10.70 -12.47
C PHE A 19 3.99 -10.40 -11.83
N PHE A 20 4.33 -9.12 -11.63
CA PHE A 20 5.54 -8.72 -10.90
C PHE A 20 5.59 -9.39 -9.52
N ALA A 21 4.51 -9.32 -8.75
CA ALA A 21 4.41 -9.94 -7.43
C ALA A 21 4.67 -11.46 -7.49
N LYS A 22 4.04 -12.15 -8.44
CA LYS A 22 4.21 -13.59 -8.62
C LYS A 22 5.60 -13.98 -9.09
N PHE A 23 6.15 -13.21 -10.01
CA PHE A 23 7.42 -13.53 -10.64
C PHE A 23 8.61 -13.26 -9.71
N ILE A 24 8.61 -12.16 -8.99
CA ILE A 24 9.72 -11.77 -8.10
C ILE A 24 9.59 -12.45 -6.73
N PHE A 25 8.39 -12.49 -6.14
CA PHE A 25 8.15 -12.89 -4.75
C PHE A 25 7.43 -14.23 -4.61
N GLY A 26 7.24 -14.98 -5.69
CA GLY A 26 6.50 -16.25 -5.70
C GLY A 26 7.37 -17.48 -5.89
N ASP A 27 8.69 -17.37 -5.84
CA ASP A 27 9.59 -18.49 -6.06
C ASP A 27 9.87 -19.27 -4.78
N LYS A 28 9.45 -20.54 -4.76
CA LYS A 28 9.63 -21.43 -3.61
C LYS A 28 11.09 -21.80 -3.34
N ASN A 29 11.96 -21.68 -4.34
CA ASN A 29 13.39 -21.95 -4.17
C ASN A 29 14.10 -20.85 -3.37
N TYR A 30 13.44 -19.72 -3.18
CA TYR A 30 13.92 -18.59 -2.37
C TYR A 30 12.94 -18.33 -1.21
N PRO A 31 12.94 -19.18 -0.16
CA PRO A 31 11.93 -19.14 0.90
C PRO A 31 11.89 -17.83 1.69
N MET A 32 13.02 -17.12 1.79
CA MET A 32 13.09 -15.81 2.46
C MET A 32 12.31 -14.73 1.70
N ASN A 33 12.21 -14.86 0.38
CA ASN A 33 11.51 -13.91 -0.51
C ASN A 33 10.16 -14.46 -1.03
N TYR A 34 9.69 -15.59 -0.44
CA TYR A 34 8.44 -16.22 -0.85
C TYR A 34 7.23 -15.55 -0.18
N HIS A 35 6.92 -14.33 -0.58
CA HIS A 35 5.81 -13.56 -0.03
C HIS A 35 4.46 -13.85 -0.71
N VAL A 36 4.48 -14.34 -1.94
CA VAL A 36 3.28 -14.58 -2.76
C VAL A 36 3.17 -16.04 -3.12
N ARG A 37 2.20 -16.74 -2.53
CA ARG A 37 1.99 -18.18 -2.77
C ARG A 37 1.44 -18.47 -4.16
N ASP A 38 1.63 -19.69 -4.69
CA ASP A 38 1.15 -20.12 -6.02
C ASP A 38 -0.35 -19.86 -6.21
N LYS A 39 -1.14 -20.23 -5.21
CA LYS A 39 -2.57 -19.98 -5.19
C LYS A 39 -2.84 -18.66 -4.47
N SER A 40 -3.03 -17.59 -5.23
CA SER A 40 -3.51 -16.33 -4.71
C SER A 40 -4.98 -16.17 -5.05
N PRO A 41 -5.82 -15.70 -4.11
CA PRO A 41 -7.22 -15.40 -4.40
C PRO A 41 -7.33 -14.22 -5.37
N ASP A 42 -8.44 -14.19 -6.13
CA ASP A 42 -8.65 -13.20 -7.19
C ASP A 42 -8.59 -11.75 -6.69
N PHE A 43 -9.03 -11.51 -5.46
CA PHE A 43 -8.99 -10.16 -4.88
C PHE A 43 -7.57 -9.59 -4.76
N HIS A 44 -6.51 -10.41 -4.71
CA HIS A 44 -5.13 -9.90 -4.76
C HIS A 44 -4.84 -9.21 -6.10
N LYS A 45 -5.34 -9.79 -7.20
CA LYS A 45 -5.24 -9.17 -8.52
C LYS A 45 -6.03 -7.87 -8.58
N GLU A 46 -7.22 -7.84 -8.00
CA GLU A 46 -8.06 -6.65 -7.94
C GLU A 46 -7.41 -5.53 -7.11
N ILE A 47 -6.77 -5.86 -5.97
CA ILE A 47 -5.98 -4.89 -5.20
C ILE A 47 -4.93 -4.23 -6.10
N PHE A 48 -4.12 -5.01 -6.81
CA PHE A 48 -3.09 -4.46 -7.68
C PHE A 48 -3.67 -3.65 -8.84
N ASN A 49 -4.77 -4.09 -9.45
CA ASN A 49 -5.43 -3.33 -10.50
C ASN A 49 -5.89 -1.95 -9.99
N ASN A 50 -6.50 -1.89 -8.81
CA ASN A 50 -6.92 -0.63 -8.21
C ASN A 50 -5.73 0.28 -7.87
N LEU A 51 -4.68 -0.29 -7.29
CA LEU A 51 -3.47 0.46 -6.93
C LEU A 51 -2.72 0.99 -8.17
N LEU A 52 -2.69 0.21 -9.27
CA LEU A 52 -2.05 0.63 -10.52
C LEU A 52 -2.73 1.83 -11.15
N HIS A 53 -4.06 1.89 -11.08
CA HIS A 53 -4.86 2.96 -11.66
C HIS A 53 -5.04 4.17 -10.73
N LEU A 54 -4.44 4.12 -9.53
CA LEU A 54 -4.51 5.24 -8.59
C LEU A 54 -3.71 6.43 -9.11
N SER A 55 -4.42 7.51 -9.38
CA SER A 55 -3.86 8.76 -9.92
C SER A 55 -3.41 9.71 -8.80
N SER A 56 -2.63 10.71 -9.17
CA SER A 56 -2.23 11.80 -8.26
C SER A 56 -3.45 12.45 -7.60
N GLY A 57 -3.39 12.71 -6.30
CA GLY A 57 -4.48 13.26 -5.48
C GLY A 57 -5.57 12.25 -5.11
N GLU A 58 -5.55 11.03 -5.67
CA GLU A 58 -6.53 10.00 -5.33
C GLU A 58 -6.16 9.23 -4.06
N LYS A 59 -7.19 8.68 -3.42
CA LYS A 59 -7.09 7.96 -2.17
C LYS A 59 -7.86 6.65 -2.27
N ILE A 60 -7.27 5.58 -1.77
CA ILE A 60 -7.91 4.27 -1.70
C ILE A 60 -7.82 3.70 -0.30
N ALA A 61 -8.89 3.06 0.16
CA ALA A 61 -8.89 2.28 1.38
C ALA A 61 -9.03 0.79 1.07
N ILE A 62 -8.07 0.00 1.53
CA ILE A 62 -8.03 -1.45 1.36
C ILE A 62 -8.30 -2.08 2.72
N ILE A 63 -9.53 -2.48 2.92
CA ILE A 63 -10.01 -3.02 4.19
C ILE A 63 -10.29 -4.52 4.03
N ALA A 64 -9.52 -5.33 4.75
CA ALA A 64 -9.68 -6.78 4.72
C ALA A 64 -9.37 -7.41 6.08
N PRO A 65 -9.87 -8.61 6.37
CA PRO A 65 -9.56 -9.32 7.61
C PRO A 65 -8.07 -9.59 7.76
N ARG A 66 -7.63 -9.90 8.99
CA ARG A 66 -6.25 -10.33 9.25
C ARG A 66 -5.92 -11.60 8.46
N GLY A 67 -4.67 -11.77 8.06
CA GLY A 67 -4.19 -12.93 7.31
C GLY A 67 -4.52 -12.92 5.80
N HIS A 68 -4.97 -11.79 5.24
CA HIS A 68 -5.30 -11.62 3.81
C HIS A 68 -4.18 -10.94 3.01
N ALA A 69 -2.95 -10.93 3.53
CA ALA A 69 -1.74 -10.40 2.89
C ALA A 69 -1.80 -8.91 2.49
N LYS A 70 -2.68 -8.09 3.10
CA LYS A 70 -2.81 -6.66 2.80
C LYS A 70 -1.46 -5.93 2.83
N SER A 71 -0.77 -6.00 3.97
CA SER A 71 0.53 -5.33 4.17
C SER A 71 1.57 -5.81 3.17
N THR A 72 1.64 -7.12 2.90
CA THR A 72 2.54 -7.67 1.88
C THR A 72 2.28 -7.07 0.49
N LEU A 73 1.00 -6.97 0.09
CA LEU A 73 0.65 -6.47 -1.24
C LEU A 73 0.79 -4.95 -1.34
N CYS A 74 0.29 -4.22 -0.33
CA CYS A 74 0.15 -2.78 -0.38
C CYS A 74 1.35 -2.02 0.18
N SER A 75 2.03 -2.58 1.19
CA SER A 75 3.09 -1.88 1.94
C SER A 75 4.49 -2.43 1.67
N LEU A 76 4.60 -3.58 0.99
CA LEU A 76 5.88 -4.13 0.53
C LEU A 76 5.96 -4.15 -1.01
N ILE A 77 5.10 -4.93 -1.67
CA ILE A 77 5.24 -5.21 -3.12
C ILE A 77 4.85 -3.98 -3.95
N TYR A 78 3.75 -3.31 -3.64
CA TYR A 78 3.31 -2.14 -4.40
C TYR A 78 4.32 -0.99 -4.37
N PRO A 79 4.82 -0.53 -3.21
CA PRO A 79 5.85 0.50 -3.21
C PRO A 79 7.13 0.07 -3.94
N LEU A 80 7.58 -1.19 -3.79
CA LEU A 80 8.72 -1.70 -4.55
C LEU A 80 8.50 -1.61 -6.06
N HIS A 81 7.34 -2.05 -6.55
CA HIS A 81 6.98 -1.91 -7.96
C HIS A 81 7.07 -0.44 -8.42
N ARG A 82 6.45 0.47 -7.67
CA ARG A 82 6.43 1.90 -8.06
C ARG A 82 7.81 2.54 -8.06
N ILE A 83 8.65 2.19 -7.09
CA ILE A 83 10.03 2.69 -6.99
C ILE A 83 10.89 2.16 -8.14
N LEU A 84 10.87 0.84 -8.36
CA LEU A 84 11.74 0.17 -9.32
C LEU A 84 11.45 0.58 -10.77
N PHE A 85 10.22 0.99 -11.05
CA PHE A 85 9.82 1.54 -12.35
C PHE A 85 9.85 3.08 -12.40
N GLY A 86 10.34 3.75 -11.35
CA GLY A 86 10.59 5.19 -11.34
C GLY A 86 9.35 6.07 -11.22
N GLU A 87 8.24 5.50 -10.74
CA GLU A 87 6.94 6.17 -10.69
C GLU A 87 6.71 7.02 -9.44
N GLU A 88 7.52 6.82 -8.40
CA GLU A 88 7.43 7.58 -7.15
C GLU A 88 8.74 8.29 -6.84
N ARG A 89 8.63 9.43 -6.15
CA ARG A 89 9.79 10.25 -5.74
C ARG A 89 9.94 10.34 -4.24
N PHE A 90 8.86 10.30 -3.51
CA PHE A 90 8.86 10.32 -2.06
C PHE A 90 7.71 9.50 -1.52
N ILE A 91 8.02 8.43 -0.80
CA ILE A 91 7.05 7.54 -0.15
C ILE A 91 7.08 7.76 1.35
N LEU A 92 5.90 7.95 1.95
CA LEU A 92 5.72 8.03 3.38
C LEU A 92 4.97 6.78 3.86
N LEU A 93 5.62 5.97 4.72
CA LEU A 93 5.02 4.81 5.36
C LEU A 93 4.60 5.19 6.78
N ILE A 94 3.34 4.89 7.11
CA ILE A 94 2.75 5.18 8.42
C ILE A 94 2.14 3.88 8.96
N SER A 95 2.37 3.60 10.24
CA SER A 95 1.69 2.52 10.98
C SER A 95 1.26 3.03 12.37
N GLU A 96 0.59 2.19 13.16
CA GLU A 96 0.18 2.54 14.53
C GLU A 96 1.35 3.11 15.33
N SER A 97 2.52 2.46 15.25
CA SER A 97 3.77 2.92 15.86
C SER A 97 4.88 3.12 14.83
N GLU A 98 5.84 4.01 15.16
CA GLU A 98 7.02 4.20 14.32
C GLU A 98 7.84 2.91 14.18
N MET A 99 7.86 2.06 15.22
CA MET A 99 8.58 0.79 15.18
C MET A 99 7.97 -0.15 14.12
N GLN A 100 6.65 -0.24 14.01
CA GLN A 100 5.98 -1.02 12.95
C GLN A 100 6.29 -0.47 11.56
N SER A 101 6.29 0.87 11.41
CA SER A 101 6.68 1.49 10.14
C SER A 101 8.14 1.20 9.77
N LYS A 102 9.05 1.15 10.78
CA LYS A 102 10.45 0.77 10.56
C LYS A 102 10.59 -0.68 10.08
N TYR A 103 9.78 -1.60 10.58
CA TYR A 103 9.76 -2.99 10.07
C TYR A 103 9.29 -3.07 8.61
N LEU A 104 8.32 -2.25 8.21
CA LEU A 104 7.93 -2.17 6.79
C LEU A 104 9.07 -1.64 5.92
N LEU A 105 9.74 -0.59 6.37
CA LEU A 105 10.91 -0.02 5.66
C LEU A 105 12.07 -1.00 5.58
N GLU A 106 12.32 -1.75 6.65
CA GLU A 106 13.35 -2.78 6.71
C GLU A 106 13.03 -3.90 5.71
N SER A 107 11.78 -4.40 5.69
CA SER A 107 11.35 -5.39 4.72
C SER A 107 11.53 -4.95 3.25
N ILE A 108 11.25 -3.67 2.94
CA ILE A 108 11.51 -3.11 1.61
C ILE A 108 13.02 -3.08 1.33
N GLY A 109 13.81 -2.69 2.32
CA GLY A 109 15.27 -2.64 2.23
C GLY A 109 15.87 -4.02 1.97
N ASP A 110 15.42 -5.02 2.71
CA ASP A 110 15.89 -6.41 2.59
C ASP A 110 15.62 -6.98 1.19
N GLU A 111 14.45 -6.68 0.61
CA GLU A 111 14.15 -7.12 -0.76
C GLU A 111 15.08 -6.45 -1.79
N ILE A 112 15.39 -5.18 -1.62
CA ILE A 112 16.32 -4.46 -2.52
C ILE A 112 17.75 -5.01 -2.36
N GLU A 113 18.16 -5.33 -1.14
CA GLU A 113 19.51 -5.74 -0.79
C GLU A 113 19.78 -7.23 -1.05
N TYR A 114 18.80 -8.10 -0.80
CA TYR A 114 19.03 -9.55 -0.79
C TYR A 114 18.21 -10.35 -1.79
N ASN A 115 17.20 -9.75 -2.47
CA ASN A 115 16.43 -10.49 -3.48
C ASN A 115 17.21 -10.60 -4.79
N GLU A 116 17.82 -11.74 -5.03
CA GLU A 116 18.63 -12.02 -6.22
C GLU A 116 17.89 -11.80 -7.54
N LYS A 117 16.58 -12.15 -7.61
CA LYS A 117 15.77 -11.87 -8.80
C LYS A 117 15.58 -10.39 -9.03
N LEU A 118 15.31 -9.64 -7.96
CA LEU A 118 15.17 -8.20 -8.04
C LEU A 118 16.47 -7.56 -8.52
N GLN A 119 17.60 -7.94 -7.92
CA GLN A 119 18.91 -7.47 -8.34
C GLN A 119 19.26 -7.86 -9.78
N TYR A 120 18.90 -9.07 -10.21
CA TYR A 120 19.12 -9.50 -11.59
C TYR A 120 18.39 -8.62 -12.62
N PHE A 121 17.13 -8.26 -12.34
CA PHE A 121 16.33 -7.47 -13.26
C PHE A 121 16.62 -5.97 -13.19
N PHE A 122 16.83 -5.43 -12.00
CA PHE A 122 16.90 -3.99 -11.75
C PHE A 122 18.29 -3.48 -11.37
N GLY A 123 19.23 -4.35 -11.03
CA GLY A 123 20.55 -3.99 -10.52
C GLY A 123 20.53 -3.50 -9.07
N ASN A 124 21.67 -3.04 -8.58
CA ASN A 124 21.78 -2.45 -7.25
C ASN A 124 21.05 -1.09 -7.22
N ARG A 125 20.09 -0.96 -6.33
CA ARG A 125 19.21 0.21 -6.18
C ARG A 125 19.44 0.99 -4.88
N ILE A 126 20.43 0.60 -4.08
CA ILE A 126 20.79 1.26 -2.82
C ILE A 126 21.32 2.65 -3.11
N GLY A 127 20.70 3.68 -2.51
CA GLY A 127 21.13 5.08 -2.60
C GLY A 127 22.03 5.51 -1.45
N ASP A 128 22.27 6.80 -1.32
CA ASP A 128 23.22 7.37 -0.34
C ASP A 128 22.73 7.27 1.11
N VAL A 129 21.41 7.27 1.32
CA VAL A 129 20.80 7.15 2.66
C VAL A 129 20.18 5.77 2.81
N TRP A 130 20.69 4.99 3.77
CA TRP A 130 20.22 3.63 4.04
C TRP A 130 20.07 3.39 5.54
N GLY A 131 19.14 4.17 6.13
CA GLY A 131 18.89 4.16 7.57
C GLY A 131 17.63 3.37 7.97
N LYS A 132 17.37 3.36 9.28
CA LYS A 132 16.18 2.71 9.87
C LYS A 132 14.92 3.58 9.81
N GLU A 133 15.05 4.88 9.59
CA GLU A 133 13.93 5.82 9.53
C GLU A 133 13.68 6.34 8.12
N GLU A 134 14.71 6.26 7.28
CA GLU A 134 14.62 6.63 5.89
C GLU A 134 15.63 5.84 5.05
N LYS A 135 15.24 5.59 3.81
CA LYS A 135 16.09 4.99 2.76
C LYS A 135 15.93 5.77 1.47
N GLU A 136 17.00 5.83 0.70
CA GLU A 136 16.99 6.35 -0.67
C GLU A 136 17.23 5.20 -1.64
N VAL A 137 16.34 5.08 -2.63
CA VAL A 137 16.38 4.00 -3.62
C VAL A 137 16.55 4.61 -5.00
N ILE A 138 17.59 4.17 -5.74
CA ILE A 138 17.87 4.62 -7.10
C ILE A 138 16.76 4.10 -8.04
N THR A 139 16.09 5.02 -8.74
CA THR A 139 14.94 4.67 -9.60
C THR A 139 15.34 4.33 -11.04
N GLY A 140 16.54 4.70 -11.48
CA GLY A 140 17.05 4.39 -12.81
C GLY A 140 18.51 4.80 -12.97
N PHE A 141 19.12 4.36 -14.06
CA PHE A 141 20.51 4.68 -14.41
C PHE A 141 20.62 5.22 -15.83
N ASN A 142 21.55 6.14 -16.03
CA ASN A 142 22.02 6.57 -17.35
C ASN A 142 22.91 5.49 -17.98
N GLN A 143 23.30 5.71 -19.24
CA GLN A 143 24.21 4.80 -19.95
C GLN A 143 25.61 4.71 -19.32
N ASP A 144 26.05 5.77 -18.64
CA ASP A 144 27.33 5.85 -17.92
C ASP A 144 27.26 5.23 -16.51
N GLY A 145 26.10 4.69 -16.12
CA GLY A 145 25.86 4.11 -14.79
C GLY A 145 25.51 5.11 -13.70
N SER A 146 25.44 6.41 -13.98
CA SER A 146 25.01 7.41 -13.01
C SER A 146 23.50 7.32 -12.74
N PRO A 147 23.02 7.58 -11.51
CA PRO A 147 21.59 7.57 -11.20
C PRO A 147 20.82 8.62 -11.98
N THR A 148 19.66 8.26 -12.57
CA THR A 148 18.74 9.21 -13.21
C THR A 148 17.73 9.80 -12.25
N GLY A 149 17.56 9.18 -11.08
CA GLY A 149 16.65 9.66 -10.05
C GLY A 149 16.68 8.79 -8.80
N VAL A 150 16.17 9.35 -7.73
CA VAL A 150 16.09 8.72 -6.42
C VAL A 150 14.68 8.85 -5.89
N CYS A 151 14.19 7.79 -5.25
CA CYS A 151 12.99 7.81 -4.43
C CYS A 151 13.38 7.74 -2.96
N LYS A 152 12.94 8.69 -2.16
CA LYS A 152 13.08 8.62 -0.70
C LYS A 152 11.89 7.87 -0.10
N ILE A 153 12.16 6.98 0.84
CA ILE A 153 11.16 6.36 1.68
C ILE A 153 11.39 6.81 3.11
N MET A 154 10.37 7.28 3.78
CA MET A 154 10.45 7.76 5.18
C MET A 154 9.32 7.13 5.99
N VAL A 155 9.56 6.88 7.28
CA VAL A 155 8.58 6.27 8.18
C VAL A 155 8.09 7.25 9.24
N ARG A 156 6.83 7.04 9.68
CA ARG A 156 6.22 7.74 10.83
C ARG A 156 5.27 6.80 11.57
N GLY A 157 5.14 7.03 12.86
CA GLY A 157 4.03 6.49 13.65
C GLY A 157 2.81 7.40 13.61
N THR A 158 1.65 6.85 13.91
CA THR A 158 0.40 7.61 14.05
C THR A 158 0.56 8.76 15.05
N GLY A 159 0.04 9.94 14.69
CA GLY A 159 0.12 11.15 15.51
C GLY A 159 1.42 11.94 15.39
N GLN A 160 2.44 11.40 14.75
CA GLN A 160 3.69 12.14 14.53
C GLN A 160 3.54 13.26 13.49
N LYS A 161 4.51 14.17 13.46
CA LYS A 161 4.53 15.30 12.53
C LYS A 161 4.77 14.80 11.10
N VAL A 162 3.79 15.00 10.21
CA VAL A 162 3.87 14.70 8.79
C VAL A 162 3.82 15.96 7.92
N ARG A 163 3.26 17.06 8.45
CA ARG A 163 3.24 18.33 7.74
C ARG A 163 4.65 18.88 7.56
N GLY A 164 4.93 19.39 6.35
CA GLY A 164 6.22 20.00 6.04
C GLY A 164 7.31 19.00 5.60
N LEU A 165 7.01 17.69 5.56
CA LEU A 165 7.94 16.74 4.99
C LEU A 165 8.15 17.03 3.51
N LYS A 166 9.41 17.03 3.08
CA LYS A 166 9.83 17.27 1.70
C LYS A 166 11.07 16.44 1.36
N PHE A 167 11.18 16.05 0.11
CA PHE A 167 12.39 15.54 -0.49
C PHE A 167 12.66 16.30 -1.79
N GLY A 168 13.65 17.19 -1.78
CA GLY A 168 13.83 18.18 -2.83
C GLY A 168 12.57 19.05 -3.00
N ALA A 169 12.03 19.06 -4.19
CA ALA A 169 10.79 19.79 -4.52
C ALA A 169 9.51 18.99 -4.20
N TYR A 170 9.62 17.71 -3.85
CA TYR A 170 8.47 16.82 -3.71
C TYR A 170 7.93 16.78 -2.29
N ARG A 171 6.61 16.82 -2.14
CA ARG A 171 5.85 16.28 -1.01
C ARG A 171 5.76 14.76 -1.17
N PRO A 172 5.27 13.99 -0.18
CA PRO A 172 5.00 12.58 -0.38
C PRO A 172 4.13 12.36 -1.60
N THR A 173 4.69 11.68 -2.63
CA THR A 173 3.95 11.33 -3.86
C THR A 173 3.09 10.09 -3.66
N LEU A 174 3.45 9.28 -2.66
CA LEU A 174 2.67 8.14 -2.18
C LEU A 174 2.76 8.09 -0.65
N THR A 175 1.62 8.09 0.01
CA THR A 175 1.51 7.85 1.45
C THR A 175 0.75 6.55 1.68
N ILE A 176 1.37 5.62 2.40
CA ILE A 176 0.76 4.34 2.78
C ILE A 176 0.55 4.34 4.29
N ILE A 177 -0.70 4.16 4.72
CA ILE A 177 -1.07 4.03 6.12
C ILE A 177 -1.47 2.58 6.34
N ASP A 178 -0.59 1.80 6.96
CA ASP A 178 -0.80 0.36 7.18
C ASP A 178 -1.07 0.08 8.64
N ASP A 179 -2.28 -0.46 8.91
CA ASP A 179 -2.79 -0.70 10.25
C ASP A 179 -2.49 0.49 11.19
N GLY A 180 -2.85 1.71 10.74
CA GLY A 180 -2.62 2.95 11.50
C GLY A 180 -3.48 3.08 12.74
N GLU A 181 -4.56 2.29 12.84
CA GLU A 181 -5.40 2.12 14.03
C GLU A 181 -5.02 0.83 14.75
N GLY A 182 -4.87 0.90 16.06
CA GLY A 182 -4.60 -0.23 16.92
C GLY A 182 -5.09 0.01 18.35
N ASP A 183 -4.84 -0.94 19.24
CA ASP A 183 -5.30 -0.87 20.62
C ASP A 183 -4.76 0.36 21.37
N GLY A 184 -3.59 0.86 20.98
CA GLY A 184 -2.96 2.02 21.60
C GLY A 184 -3.60 3.36 21.23
N ASN A 185 -4.25 3.46 20.07
CA ASN A 185 -4.75 4.73 19.54
C ASN A 185 -6.22 4.71 19.11
N ALA A 186 -6.92 3.59 19.26
CA ALA A 186 -8.32 3.43 18.88
C ALA A 186 -9.21 2.82 20.00
N ALA A 187 -8.69 2.63 21.21
CA ALA A 187 -9.43 2.02 22.31
C ALA A 187 -10.61 2.88 22.80
N THR A 188 -10.50 4.20 22.73
CA THR A 188 -11.55 5.13 23.16
C THR A 188 -12.06 6.00 22.02
N ILE A 189 -13.30 6.50 22.14
CA ILE A 189 -13.89 7.45 21.16
C ILE A 189 -12.96 8.66 20.96
N SER A 190 -12.43 9.23 22.05
CA SER A 190 -11.51 10.37 21.97
C SER A 190 -10.23 10.07 21.21
N GLN A 191 -9.68 8.86 21.33
CA GLN A 191 -8.50 8.42 20.59
C GLN A 191 -8.82 8.24 19.11
N ARG A 192 -9.96 7.62 18.76
CA ARG A 192 -10.43 7.47 17.38
C ARG A 192 -10.68 8.83 16.72
N ASP A 193 -11.28 9.78 17.43
CA ASP A 193 -11.47 11.15 16.94
C ASP A 193 -10.15 11.90 16.71
N LYS A 194 -9.15 11.70 17.60
CA LYS A 194 -7.81 12.25 17.42
C LYS A 194 -7.13 11.67 16.18
N PHE A 195 -7.21 10.35 15.98
CA PHE A 195 -6.65 9.69 14.81
C PHE A 195 -7.30 10.23 13.53
N ARG A 196 -8.64 10.25 13.46
CA ARG A 196 -9.40 10.81 12.34
C ARG A 196 -8.99 12.23 12.02
N ARG A 197 -8.98 13.10 13.05
CA ARG A 197 -8.58 14.49 12.91
C ARG A 197 -7.16 14.63 12.40
N TRP A 198 -6.24 13.80 12.89
CA TRP A 198 -4.86 13.81 12.44
C TRP A 198 -4.73 13.42 10.96
N ILE A 199 -5.44 12.38 10.52
CA ILE A 199 -5.51 12.03 9.08
C ILE A 199 -6.00 13.21 8.26
N ASP A 200 -7.15 13.77 8.62
CA ASP A 200 -7.83 14.82 7.83
C ASP A 200 -7.06 16.15 7.82
N THR A 201 -6.38 16.47 8.93
CA THR A 201 -5.75 17.79 9.07
C THR A 201 -4.24 17.76 8.89
N ALA A 202 -3.57 16.63 8.98
CA ALA A 202 -2.12 16.54 8.86
C ALA A 202 -1.66 15.63 7.71
N VAL A 203 -2.16 14.40 7.61
CA VAL A 203 -1.70 13.44 6.61
C VAL A 203 -2.19 13.85 5.22
N VAL A 204 -3.50 14.05 5.06
CA VAL A 204 -4.09 14.40 3.76
C VAL A 204 -3.49 15.72 3.22
N PRO A 205 -3.46 16.83 3.96
CA PRO A 205 -2.83 18.04 3.47
C PRO A 205 -1.31 17.95 3.35
N GLY A 206 -0.67 17.07 4.14
CA GLY A 206 0.78 16.82 4.09
C GLY A 206 1.23 16.09 2.82
N SER A 207 0.35 15.28 2.25
CA SER A 207 0.57 14.55 1.00
C SER A 207 0.25 15.39 -0.24
N ASP A 208 -0.41 16.55 -0.08
CA ASP A 208 -0.79 17.46 -1.16
C ASP A 208 -1.52 16.71 -2.30
N ASP A 209 -0.95 16.70 -3.51
CA ASP A 209 -1.45 15.92 -4.66
C ASP A 209 -0.98 14.45 -4.67
N GLY A 210 -0.33 13.98 -3.63
CA GLY A 210 0.14 12.59 -3.51
C GLY A 210 -1.02 11.59 -3.40
N LYS A 211 -0.73 10.36 -3.79
CA LYS A 211 -1.63 9.22 -3.60
C LYS A 211 -1.67 8.82 -2.14
N ILE A 212 -2.82 8.40 -1.64
CA ILE A 212 -2.95 7.87 -0.28
C ILE A 212 -3.57 6.48 -0.34
N VAL A 213 -2.87 5.50 0.23
CA VAL A 213 -3.34 4.12 0.39
C VAL A 213 -3.54 3.86 1.87
N PHE A 214 -4.78 3.68 2.29
CA PHE A 214 -5.12 3.26 3.63
C PHE A 214 -5.33 1.74 3.64
N VAL A 215 -4.55 1.04 4.44
CA VAL A 215 -4.62 -0.42 4.61
C VAL A 215 -5.04 -0.69 6.04
N GLY A 216 -6.10 -1.45 6.24
CA GLY A 216 -6.60 -1.65 7.59
C GLY A 216 -7.44 -2.90 7.78
N THR A 217 -7.67 -3.20 9.04
CA THR A 217 -8.62 -4.20 9.52
C THR A 217 -9.65 -3.51 10.38
N ILE A 218 -10.93 -3.89 10.27
CA ILE A 218 -11.96 -3.36 11.17
C ILE A 218 -11.74 -3.95 12.55
N ILE A 219 -11.40 -3.11 13.51
CA ILE A 219 -11.17 -3.48 14.92
C ILE A 219 -12.34 -3.10 15.81
N ASP A 220 -13.12 -2.09 15.43
CA ASP A 220 -14.25 -1.56 16.20
C ASP A 220 -15.33 -1.01 15.25
N GLU A 221 -16.57 -0.87 15.73
CA GLU A 221 -17.68 -0.31 14.93
C GLU A 221 -17.47 1.16 14.57
N ASP A 222 -16.79 1.91 15.42
CA ASP A 222 -16.46 3.32 15.21
C ASP A 222 -15.03 3.54 14.71
N ALA A 223 -14.28 2.47 14.38
CA ALA A 223 -12.95 2.58 13.81
C ALA A 223 -12.95 3.32 12.47
N TYR A 224 -11.86 4.03 12.17
CA TYR A 224 -11.71 4.75 10.90
C TYR A 224 -11.82 3.81 9.69
N SER A 225 -11.20 2.65 9.78
CA SER A 225 -11.32 1.57 8.81
C SER A 225 -12.77 1.13 8.59
N ARG A 226 -13.59 1.06 9.65
CA ARG A 226 -15.01 0.75 9.56
C ARG A 226 -15.78 1.85 8.86
N LEU A 227 -15.51 3.11 9.22
CA LEU A 227 -16.15 4.26 8.56
C LEU A 227 -15.82 4.30 7.08
N LEU A 228 -14.55 4.12 6.70
CA LEU A 228 -14.15 4.03 5.29
C LEU A 228 -14.86 2.89 4.54
N SER A 229 -15.18 1.80 5.23
CA SER A 229 -15.79 0.61 4.64
C SER A 229 -17.31 0.70 4.45
N VAL A 230 -17.99 1.67 5.04
CA VAL A 230 -19.45 1.83 4.98
C VAL A 230 -19.88 2.68 3.79
N PHE A 231 -18.98 3.52 3.27
CA PHE A 231 -19.31 4.42 2.18
C PHE A 231 -19.39 3.65 0.86
N GLU A 232 -20.57 3.70 0.21
CA GLU A 232 -20.73 3.22 -1.16
C GLU A 232 -20.02 4.18 -2.13
N PRO A 233 -19.33 3.69 -3.17
CA PRO A 233 -18.65 4.56 -4.14
C PRO A 233 -19.61 5.49 -4.89
N THR A 234 -20.85 5.07 -5.10
CA THR A 234 -21.92 5.92 -5.67
C THR A 234 -22.24 7.14 -4.82
N VAL A 235 -21.87 7.11 -3.55
CA VAL A 235 -22.09 8.17 -2.58
C VAL A 235 -20.97 9.21 -2.59
N PHE A 236 -19.82 8.88 -3.18
CA PHE A 236 -18.70 9.81 -3.32
C PHE A 236 -18.92 10.88 -4.38
N ASN A 237 -19.93 10.73 -5.24
CA ASN A 237 -20.14 11.67 -6.34
C ASN A 237 -20.99 12.87 -6.01
N GLU A 238 -21.85 12.83 -4.98
CA GLU A 238 -22.69 13.97 -4.64
C GLU A 238 -23.03 14.03 -3.14
N GLY A 239 -22.32 14.87 -2.41
CA GLY A 239 -22.87 15.53 -1.22
C GLY A 239 -23.03 14.72 0.06
N THR A 240 -22.30 13.65 0.29
CA THR A 240 -22.38 12.93 1.55
C THR A 240 -21.74 13.67 2.72
N LYS A 241 -22.51 13.82 3.77
CA LYS A 241 -22.12 14.29 5.10
C LYS A 241 -21.26 13.23 5.82
N GLY A 242 -20.19 12.81 5.22
CA GLY A 242 -19.28 11.84 5.80
C GLY A 242 -17.90 12.08 5.26
N MET A 243 -16.88 11.57 5.88
CA MET A 243 -15.48 11.80 5.56
C MET A 243 -15.19 12.27 4.17
N LYS A 244 -14.67 13.47 4.08
CA LYS A 244 -14.12 14.05 2.87
C LYS A 244 -12.79 13.36 2.52
N PHE A 245 -12.82 12.14 2.06
CA PHE A 245 -11.93 11.81 0.98
C PHE A 245 -12.40 12.67 -0.18
N ASN A 246 -11.61 13.64 -0.64
CA ASN A 246 -11.94 14.42 -1.80
C ASN A 246 -12.56 13.53 -2.86
N GLN A 247 -13.60 13.94 -3.51
CA GLN A 247 -14.51 13.33 -4.49
C GLN A 247 -14.06 12.08 -5.31
N LYS A 248 -12.85 11.54 -5.08
CA LYS A 248 -12.21 10.42 -5.77
C LYS A 248 -11.68 9.31 -4.82
N GLY A 249 -12.28 9.16 -3.66
CA GLY A 249 -11.92 8.06 -2.76
C GLY A 249 -12.52 6.75 -3.23
N VAL A 250 -11.71 5.70 -3.32
CA VAL A 250 -12.13 4.32 -3.61
C VAL A 250 -11.94 3.49 -2.35
N THR A 251 -12.97 2.76 -1.95
CA THR A 251 -12.89 1.82 -0.83
C THR A 251 -12.91 0.40 -1.36
N PHE A 252 -11.86 -0.35 -1.07
CA PHE A 252 -11.74 -1.76 -1.38
C PHE A 252 -11.84 -2.57 -0.11
N ARG A 253 -12.80 -3.49 -0.04
CA ARG A 253 -13.05 -4.32 1.13
C ARG A 253 -13.17 -5.79 0.78
N VAL A 254 -12.45 -6.65 1.48
CA VAL A 254 -12.47 -8.11 1.28
C VAL A 254 -13.20 -8.81 2.42
N SER A 255 -14.12 -9.72 2.12
CA SER A 255 -14.80 -10.53 3.14
C SER A 255 -14.10 -11.86 3.42
N SER A 256 -14.42 -12.44 4.56
CA SER A 256 -13.94 -13.74 5.00
C SER A 256 -14.43 -14.92 4.16
N SER A 257 -15.43 -14.74 3.31
CA SER A 257 -15.96 -15.80 2.44
C SER A 257 -14.93 -16.33 1.42
N TYR A 258 -13.88 -15.58 1.15
CA TYR A 258 -12.73 -16.04 0.33
C TYR A 258 -11.83 -17.04 1.03
N ASN A 259 -11.99 -17.25 2.32
CA ASN A 259 -11.10 -18.12 3.09
C ASN A 259 -11.84 -19.28 3.71
N GLN A 260 -12.44 -20.15 2.86
CA GLN A 260 -13.18 -21.34 3.30
C GLN A 260 -12.35 -22.34 4.13
N ASN A 261 -11.02 -22.22 4.11
CA ASN A 261 -10.10 -23.13 4.81
C ASN A 261 -9.47 -22.56 6.09
N SER A 262 -9.78 -21.32 6.47
CA SER A 262 -9.31 -20.78 7.74
C SER A 262 -10.45 -20.84 8.77
N ASN A 263 -10.21 -21.51 9.90
CA ASN A 263 -11.11 -21.52 11.05
C ASN A 263 -11.31 -20.16 11.73
N ARG A 264 -10.94 -19.07 11.05
CA ARG A 264 -11.14 -17.70 11.51
C ARG A 264 -12.44 -17.16 10.97
N VAL A 265 -13.47 -17.33 11.72
CA VAL A 265 -14.85 -17.00 11.37
C VAL A 265 -15.11 -15.51 11.55
N TYR A 266 -15.12 -14.77 10.45
CA TYR A 266 -15.84 -13.50 10.39
C TYR A 266 -17.22 -13.77 9.78
N LYS A 267 -18.13 -14.31 10.56
CA LYS A 267 -19.41 -14.92 10.12
C LYS A 267 -20.40 -13.99 9.43
N ASN A 268 -20.16 -12.69 9.34
CA ASN A 268 -21.22 -11.72 9.03
C ASN A 268 -20.99 -10.86 7.79
N TRP A 269 -20.18 -11.29 6.81
CA TRP A 269 -19.87 -10.45 5.67
C TRP A 269 -20.01 -11.21 4.35
N ASN A 270 -20.91 -10.77 3.47
CA ASN A 270 -21.02 -11.26 2.09
C ASN A 270 -20.34 -10.33 1.12
N CYS A 271 -19.65 -10.91 0.15
CA CYS A 271 -18.98 -10.20 -0.92
C CYS A 271 -19.93 -10.00 -2.10
N ASN A 272 -20.20 -8.77 -2.47
CA ASN A 272 -20.75 -8.44 -3.79
C ASN A 272 -19.68 -7.63 -4.54
N LEU A 273 -18.99 -8.28 -5.45
CA LEU A 273 -18.06 -7.65 -6.38
C LEU A 273 -18.87 -6.93 -7.47
N LYS A 274 -18.79 -5.61 -7.50
CA LYS A 274 -19.14 -4.83 -8.68
C LYS A 274 -17.87 -4.17 -9.20
N SER A 275 -17.44 -4.59 -10.37
CA SER A 275 -16.14 -4.29 -10.98
C SER A 275 -16.06 -2.94 -11.70
N ASP A 276 -17.10 -2.12 -11.68
CA ASP A 276 -17.15 -0.95 -12.56
C ASP A 276 -16.62 0.30 -11.89
N PHE A 277 -15.53 0.42 -11.41
CA PHE A 277 -14.82 1.60 -10.85
C PHE A 277 -13.98 1.29 -9.61
N GLY A 278 -13.47 0.06 -9.50
CA GLY A 278 -12.50 -0.25 -8.44
C GLY A 278 -13.08 -0.32 -7.03
N SER A 279 -14.36 -0.57 -6.90
CA SER A 279 -15.04 -0.68 -5.61
C SER A 279 -15.57 -2.08 -5.40
N VAL A 280 -15.15 -2.69 -4.31
CA VAL A 280 -15.66 -3.99 -3.88
C VAL A 280 -16.51 -3.79 -2.64
N PHE A 281 -17.78 -4.21 -2.74
CA PHE A 281 -18.73 -4.11 -1.63
C PHE A 281 -18.91 -5.43 -0.94
N PHE A 282 -19.02 -5.37 0.36
CA PHE A 282 -19.42 -6.48 1.19
C PHE A 282 -20.66 -6.07 1.99
N LYS A 283 -21.74 -6.83 1.87
CA LYS A 283 -22.89 -6.68 2.77
C LYS A 283 -22.66 -7.49 4.03
N LYS A 284 -23.02 -6.92 5.17
CA LYS A 284 -23.20 -7.66 6.41
C LYS A 284 -24.42 -8.54 6.24
N ASN A 285 -24.34 -9.86 6.45
CA ASN A 285 -25.52 -10.69 6.61
C ASN A 285 -26.21 -10.29 7.91
N GLN A 286 -27.46 -9.90 7.80
CA GLN A 286 -28.35 -9.76 8.95
C GLN A 286 -28.62 -11.10 9.60
#